data_7b28b0ca02f27e2d3f440788793482de
#
_entry.id   7b28b0ca02f27e2d3f440788793482de
#
_cell.length_a   1.000
_cell.length_b   1.000
_cell.length_c   1.000
_cell.angle_alpha   90.00
_cell.angle_beta   90.00
_cell.angle_gamma   90.00
#
_symmetry.space_group_name_H-M   'P 1'
#
loop_
_entity.id
_entity.type
_entity.pdbx_description
1 polymer ?
#
loop_
_entity_poly.entity_id
_entity_poly.type
_entity_poly.pdbx_seq_one_letter_code
_entity_poly.pdbx_strand_id
1 'polypeptide(L)'
;MAALYVRWASQVQLQHKIMLHLMLRSLSLIAAIVLLTILAGWALQVAFDRMSRDRRQRQTLRIILNLSTQVIGLLLVLLVIFGLPRQMPTILGLATAGLTVVFQDFILAFCGWFVLMGKNGIRVGDWVEIDGVGGEAVEIGLFRTWLLETGNWTADGHPTGRRVSFLNGYAIRGKYFNCSTAGQWMWDEIKVSIPSAVKAYPLIDKIRDAVIKATESDAEMAEEAWKRVTHEKGLPQFSATPSVDIRPAGEGVDIVVRYVTRAAVRLETSNRLFETVVELMQGAREISSR
;
A
#
# COMPACT_ATOMS: atom_id res chain seq x y z
N MET A 1 70.83 39.22 27.25
CA MET A 1 69.68 39.95 26.65
C MET A 1 69.60 39.74 25.15
N ALA A 2 70.61 39.99 24.33
CA ALA A 2 70.55 39.83 22.88
C ALA A 2 70.19 38.38 22.40
N ALA A 3 70.73 37.34 23.00
CA ALA A 3 70.46 35.95 22.64
C ALA A 3 68.99 35.50 22.91
N LEU A 4 68.37 36.09 23.92
CA LEU A 4 66.91 35.83 24.23
C LEU A 4 66.01 36.52 23.21
N TYR A 5 66.39 37.72 22.77
CA TYR A 5 65.63 38.47 21.75
C TYR A 5 65.65 37.73 20.36
N VAL A 6 66.82 37.22 19.96
CA VAL A 6 67.00 36.49 18.73
C VAL A 6 66.16 35.14 18.73
N ARG A 7 66.18 34.44 19.86
CA ARG A 7 65.35 33.22 20.03
C ARG A 7 63.85 33.52 19.99
N TRP A 8 63.41 34.63 20.63
CA TRP A 8 61.99 35.04 20.59
C TRP A 8 61.59 35.48 19.16
N ALA A 9 62.38 36.23 18.47
CA ALA A 9 62.13 36.69 17.11
C ALA A 9 62.08 35.49 16.12
N SER A 10 62.95 34.48 16.28
CA SER A 10 62.92 33.28 15.42
C SER A 10 61.71 32.41 15.71
N GLN A 11 61.23 32.31 16.95
CA GLN A 11 60.01 31.59 17.28
C GLN A 11 58.76 32.26 16.72
N VAL A 12 58.68 33.59 16.78
CA VAL A 12 57.55 34.33 16.20
C VAL A 12 57.52 34.22 14.67
N GLN A 13 58.68 34.24 13.99
CA GLN A 13 58.75 34.01 12.54
C GLN A 13 58.39 32.57 12.16
N LEU A 14 58.78 31.57 12.95
CA LEU A 14 58.42 30.18 12.73
C LEU A 14 56.91 29.96 12.88
N GLN A 15 56.32 30.51 13.91
CA GLN A 15 54.86 30.47 14.14
C GLN A 15 54.10 31.14 12.98
N HIS A 16 54.61 32.28 12.50
CA HIS A 16 53.96 32.98 11.37
C HIS A 16 54.02 32.18 10.06
N LYS A 17 55.16 31.53 9.77
CA LYS A 17 55.31 30.63 8.63
C LYS A 17 54.39 29.41 8.73
N ILE A 18 54.30 28.79 9.90
CA ILE A 18 53.42 27.64 10.11
C ILE A 18 51.94 28.04 9.91
N MET A 19 51.53 29.19 10.46
CA MET A 19 50.17 29.69 10.32
C MET A 19 49.84 30.02 8.87
N LEU A 20 50.75 30.64 8.13
CA LEU A 20 50.60 30.94 6.71
C LEU A 20 50.48 29.65 5.87
N HIS A 21 51.29 28.63 6.14
CA HIS A 21 51.18 27.33 5.46
C HIS A 21 49.85 26.61 5.75
N LEU A 22 49.35 26.66 6.99
CA LEU A 22 48.06 26.09 7.34
C LEU A 22 46.89 26.82 6.66
N MET A 23 46.95 28.16 6.61
CA MET A 23 45.95 28.98 5.91
C MET A 23 45.95 28.69 4.38
N LEU A 24 47.13 28.62 3.75
CA LEU A 24 47.25 28.31 2.33
C LEU A 24 46.73 26.91 2.04
N ARG A 25 46.99 25.93 2.91
CA ARG A 25 46.50 24.55 2.78
C ARG A 25 44.99 24.49 2.91
N SER A 26 44.39 25.17 3.90
CA SER A 26 42.94 25.19 4.03
C SER A 26 42.26 25.88 2.86
N LEU A 27 42.84 26.98 2.38
CA LEU A 27 42.33 27.72 1.20
C LEU A 27 42.40 26.87 -0.09
N SER A 28 43.50 26.14 -0.29
CA SER A 28 43.63 25.22 -1.43
C SER A 28 42.64 24.06 -1.38
N LEU A 29 42.38 23.50 -0.19
CA LEU A 29 41.37 22.46 0.02
C LEU A 29 39.96 22.98 -0.26
N ILE A 30 39.62 24.18 0.23
CA ILE A 30 38.31 24.80 -0.06
C ILE A 30 38.13 25.01 -1.56
N ALA A 31 39.16 25.58 -2.23
CA ALA A 31 39.12 25.79 -3.68
C ALA A 31 38.96 24.46 -4.45
N ALA A 32 39.68 23.40 -4.03
CA ALA A 32 39.54 22.06 -4.64
C ALA A 32 38.14 21.47 -4.42
N ILE A 33 37.53 21.61 -3.25
CA ILE A 33 36.18 21.16 -2.95
C ILE A 33 35.16 21.88 -3.82
N VAL A 34 35.25 23.20 -3.90
CA VAL A 34 34.35 24.03 -4.72
C VAL A 34 34.45 23.62 -6.19
N LEU A 35 35.67 23.44 -6.71
CA LEU A 35 35.88 23.02 -8.07
C LEU A 35 35.30 21.62 -8.33
N LEU A 36 35.53 20.68 -7.40
CA LEU A 36 35.04 19.30 -7.51
C LEU A 36 33.52 19.22 -7.46
N THR A 37 32.87 20.01 -6.60
CA THR A 37 31.40 20.09 -6.51
C THR A 37 30.78 20.69 -7.77
N ILE A 38 31.38 21.72 -8.35
CA ILE A 38 30.95 22.30 -9.63
C ILE A 38 31.07 21.26 -10.77
N LEU A 39 32.21 20.58 -10.86
CA LEU A 39 32.45 19.56 -11.88
C LEU A 39 31.49 18.35 -11.71
N ALA A 40 31.28 17.90 -10.49
CA ALA A 40 30.34 16.82 -10.20
C ALA A 40 28.90 17.22 -10.57
N GLY A 41 28.47 18.42 -10.21
CA GLY A 41 27.15 18.94 -10.58
C GLY A 41 26.97 19.03 -12.11
N TRP A 42 27.99 19.53 -12.82
CA TRP A 42 27.97 19.58 -14.28
C TRP A 42 27.93 18.17 -14.91
N ALA A 43 28.75 17.24 -14.44
CA ALA A 43 28.79 15.87 -14.95
C ALA A 43 27.46 15.13 -14.73
N LEU A 44 26.85 15.28 -13.54
CA LEU A 44 25.54 14.73 -13.24
C LEU A 44 24.45 15.31 -14.15
N GLN A 45 24.47 16.62 -14.42
CA GLN A 45 23.51 17.24 -15.33
C GLN A 45 23.65 16.70 -16.76
N VAL A 46 24.88 16.62 -17.28
CA VAL A 46 25.14 16.08 -18.60
C VAL A 46 24.70 14.61 -18.73
N ALA A 47 24.97 13.80 -17.70
CA ALA A 47 24.55 12.40 -17.68
C ALA A 47 23.01 12.28 -17.69
N PHE A 48 22.33 13.10 -16.89
CA PHE A 48 20.86 13.07 -16.81
C PHE A 48 20.19 13.61 -18.08
N ASP A 49 20.75 14.66 -18.69
CA ASP A 49 20.22 15.21 -19.94
C ASP A 49 20.27 14.21 -21.11
N ARG A 50 21.19 13.26 -21.06
CA ARG A 50 21.27 12.15 -22.03
C ARG A 50 20.24 11.06 -21.77
N MET A 51 19.80 10.86 -20.54
CA MET A 51 18.95 9.73 -20.12
C MET A 51 17.46 10.08 -20.11
N SER A 52 17.09 11.34 -19.85
CA SER A 52 15.68 11.73 -19.69
C SER A 52 15.06 12.21 -21.01
N ARG A 53 13.95 11.59 -21.42
CA ARG A 53 13.18 11.96 -22.63
C ARG A 53 12.16 13.08 -22.41
N ASP A 54 11.71 13.30 -21.18
CA ASP A 54 10.59 14.20 -20.85
C ASP A 54 11.08 15.57 -20.33
N ARG A 55 10.63 16.66 -20.98
CA ARG A 55 11.06 18.04 -20.66
C ARG A 55 10.70 18.49 -19.24
N ARG A 56 9.54 18.07 -18.74
CA ARG A 56 9.06 18.49 -17.41
C ARG A 56 9.87 17.84 -16.29
N GLN A 57 10.20 16.57 -16.44
CA GLN A 57 11.03 15.83 -15.49
C GLN A 57 12.47 16.37 -15.46
N ARG A 58 13.02 16.78 -16.60
CA ARG A 58 14.37 17.35 -16.69
C ARG A 58 14.52 18.63 -15.85
N GLN A 59 13.53 19.51 -15.90
CA GLN A 59 13.61 20.79 -15.17
C GLN A 59 13.59 20.57 -13.66
N THR A 60 12.70 19.73 -13.16
CA THR A 60 12.61 19.41 -11.73
C THR A 60 13.87 18.71 -11.22
N LEU A 61 14.38 17.73 -11.97
CA LEU A 61 15.60 17.01 -11.60
C LEU A 61 16.84 17.91 -11.62
N ARG A 62 16.97 18.84 -12.57
CA ARG A 62 18.07 19.82 -12.58
C ARG A 62 18.07 20.68 -11.32
N ILE A 63 16.90 21.16 -10.87
CA ILE A 63 16.78 21.97 -9.66
C ILE A 63 17.19 21.14 -8.44
N ILE A 64 16.72 19.92 -8.32
CA ILE A 64 17.06 19.01 -7.22
C ILE A 64 18.56 18.70 -7.19
N LEU A 65 19.14 18.32 -8.33
CA LEU A 65 20.56 18.01 -8.44
C LEU A 65 21.45 19.22 -8.11
N ASN A 66 21.10 20.41 -8.61
CA ASN A 66 21.83 21.62 -8.29
C ASN A 66 21.77 21.95 -6.80
N LEU A 67 20.56 21.92 -6.21
CA LEU A 67 20.39 22.21 -4.80
C LEU A 67 21.15 21.19 -3.94
N SER A 68 21.05 19.90 -4.24
CA SER A 68 21.78 18.85 -3.52
C SER A 68 23.29 19.04 -3.61
N THR A 69 23.82 19.32 -4.81
CA THR A 69 25.27 19.56 -5.02
C THR A 69 25.75 20.78 -4.26
N GLN A 70 24.97 21.88 -4.25
CA GLN A 70 25.30 23.08 -3.50
C GLN A 70 25.29 22.87 -1.98
N VAL A 71 24.28 22.14 -1.46
CA VAL A 71 24.18 21.81 -0.03
C VAL A 71 25.35 20.94 0.40
N ILE A 72 25.70 19.91 -0.37
CA ILE A 72 26.85 19.05 -0.09
C ILE A 72 28.15 19.84 -0.14
N GLY A 73 28.34 20.70 -1.16
CA GLY A 73 29.51 21.55 -1.27
C GLY A 73 29.67 22.50 -0.08
N LEU A 74 28.59 23.15 0.33
CA LEU A 74 28.56 24.02 1.50
C LEU A 74 28.94 23.28 2.79
N LEU A 75 28.37 22.09 3.00
CA LEU A 75 28.68 21.25 4.17
C LEU A 75 30.17 20.84 4.20
N LEU A 76 30.74 20.46 3.07
CA LEU A 76 32.16 20.13 2.96
C LEU A 76 33.07 21.34 3.26
N VAL A 77 32.72 22.51 2.75
CA VAL A 77 33.45 23.75 3.04
C VAL A 77 33.40 24.11 4.54
N LEU A 78 32.21 24.01 5.16
CA LEU A 78 32.04 24.22 6.60
C LEU A 78 32.89 23.25 7.42
N LEU A 79 32.94 21.99 7.00
CA LEU A 79 33.74 20.93 7.63
C LEU A 79 35.27 21.26 7.57
N VAL A 80 35.74 21.87 6.48
CA VAL A 80 37.14 22.28 6.38
C VAL A 80 37.43 23.50 7.26
N ILE A 81 36.50 24.46 7.35
CA ILE A 81 36.67 25.71 8.14
C ILE A 81 36.64 25.39 9.64
N PHE A 82 35.68 24.64 10.10
CA PHE A 82 35.46 24.36 11.52
C PHE A 82 36.24 23.14 12.02
N GLY A 83 36.79 22.32 11.10
CA GLY A 83 37.39 21.05 11.41
C GLY A 83 36.34 19.99 11.80
N LEU A 84 36.82 18.80 12.11
CA LEU A 84 35.97 17.73 12.67
C LEU A 84 35.84 17.94 14.20
N PRO A 85 34.67 18.37 14.70
CA PRO A 85 34.47 18.47 16.14
C PRO A 85 34.68 17.12 16.81
N ARG A 86 35.23 17.08 18.02
CA ARG A 86 35.38 15.86 18.82
C ARG A 86 34.05 15.12 19.01
N GLN A 87 32.93 15.81 18.90
CA GLN A 87 31.56 15.28 19.03
C GLN A 87 30.93 14.82 17.70
N MET A 88 31.71 14.81 16.58
CA MET A 88 31.19 14.39 15.27
C MET A 88 30.51 13.01 15.30
N PRO A 89 31.03 11.98 15.97
CA PRO A 89 30.33 10.69 16.04
C PRO A 89 28.94 10.80 16.66
N THR A 90 28.79 11.62 17.70
CA THR A 90 27.50 11.86 18.37
C THR A 90 26.54 12.64 17.47
N ILE A 91 27.03 13.67 16.79
CA ILE A 91 26.24 14.48 15.84
C ILE A 91 25.77 13.61 14.66
N LEU A 92 26.66 12.80 14.09
CA LEU A 92 26.33 11.85 13.01
C LEU A 92 25.33 10.79 13.48
N GLY A 93 25.52 10.27 14.68
CA GLY A 93 24.59 9.29 15.27
C GLY A 93 23.17 9.89 15.43
N LEU A 94 23.08 11.09 15.98
CA LEU A 94 21.79 11.78 16.14
C LEU A 94 21.15 12.14 14.79
N ALA A 95 21.94 12.63 13.84
CA ALA A 95 21.46 12.95 12.49
C ALA A 95 20.97 11.68 11.77
N THR A 96 21.71 10.56 11.87
CA THR A 96 21.31 9.28 11.28
C THR A 96 20.03 8.74 11.93
N ALA A 97 19.92 8.81 13.26
CA ALA A 97 18.70 8.43 13.97
C ALA A 97 17.49 9.26 13.52
N GLY A 98 17.64 10.59 13.44
CA GLY A 98 16.60 11.48 12.95
C GLY A 98 16.21 11.18 11.49
N LEU A 99 17.19 10.96 10.62
CA LEU A 99 16.96 10.61 9.23
C LEU A 99 16.24 9.26 9.08
N THR A 100 16.59 8.28 9.92
CA THR A 100 15.91 6.97 9.92
C THR A 100 14.43 7.11 10.25
N VAL A 101 14.06 7.99 11.19
CA VAL A 101 12.64 8.26 11.52
C VAL A 101 11.94 8.92 10.33
N VAL A 102 12.56 9.87 9.65
CA VAL A 102 11.97 10.54 8.47
C VAL A 102 11.75 9.54 7.33
N PHE A 103 12.66 8.61 7.10
CA PHE A 103 12.55 7.60 6.03
C PHE A 103 11.83 6.32 6.44
N GLN A 104 11.34 6.22 7.67
CA GLN A 104 10.72 5.00 8.22
C GLN A 104 9.62 4.44 7.32
N ASP A 105 8.73 5.29 6.83
CA ASP A 105 7.60 4.84 6.00
C ASP A 105 8.05 4.36 4.61
N PHE A 106 9.10 4.96 4.04
CA PHE A 106 9.70 4.47 2.79
C PHE A 106 10.35 3.10 2.97
N ILE A 107 11.10 2.91 4.06
CA ILE A 107 11.73 1.62 4.37
C ILE A 107 10.67 0.55 4.58
N LEU A 108 9.61 0.86 5.34
CA LEU A 108 8.51 -0.06 5.55
C LEU A 108 7.74 -0.37 4.29
N ALA A 109 7.51 0.62 3.41
CA ALA A 109 6.84 0.39 2.15
C ALA A 109 7.68 -0.52 1.23
N PHE A 110 8.99 -0.31 1.19
CA PHE A 110 9.92 -1.16 0.45
C PHE A 110 9.90 -2.61 0.99
N CYS A 111 10.04 -2.79 2.30
CA CYS A 111 9.95 -4.12 2.92
C CYS A 111 8.56 -4.76 2.73
N GLY A 112 7.49 -3.97 2.79
CA GLY A 112 6.12 -4.42 2.54
C GLY A 112 5.93 -4.97 1.14
N TRP A 113 6.60 -4.41 0.15
CA TRP A 113 6.58 -4.95 -1.20
C TRP A 113 7.05 -6.41 -1.27
N PHE A 114 8.13 -6.77 -0.55
CA PHE A 114 8.58 -8.18 -0.48
C PHE A 114 7.54 -9.08 0.18
N VAL A 115 6.83 -8.60 1.20
CA VAL A 115 5.75 -9.34 1.85
C VAL A 115 4.61 -9.58 0.85
N LEU A 116 4.22 -8.55 0.10
CA LEU A 116 3.16 -8.64 -0.91
C LEU A 116 3.53 -9.55 -2.10
N MET A 117 4.81 -9.60 -2.48
CA MET A 117 5.30 -10.49 -3.53
C MET A 117 5.46 -11.96 -3.06
N GLY A 118 5.33 -12.23 -1.76
CA GLY A 118 5.45 -13.56 -1.18
C GLY A 118 4.31 -14.52 -1.61
N LYS A 119 4.44 -15.80 -1.22
CA LYS A 119 3.49 -16.87 -1.57
C LYS A 119 2.03 -16.57 -1.19
N ASN A 120 1.82 -15.87 -0.08
CA ASN A 120 0.50 -15.49 0.44
C ASN A 120 0.21 -13.99 0.28
N GLY A 121 0.91 -13.32 -0.61
CA GLY A 121 0.73 -11.91 -0.88
C GLY A 121 -0.44 -11.59 -1.80
N ILE A 122 -0.42 -10.40 -2.36
CA ILE A 122 -1.44 -9.89 -3.28
C ILE A 122 -0.87 -9.95 -4.69
N ARG A 123 -1.72 -10.29 -5.67
CA ARG A 123 -1.38 -10.25 -7.10
C ARG A 123 -2.30 -9.28 -7.83
N VAL A 124 -1.86 -8.80 -8.97
CA VAL A 124 -2.72 -8.00 -9.86
C VAL A 124 -3.92 -8.85 -10.30
N GLY A 125 -5.12 -8.29 -10.18
CA GLY A 125 -6.39 -8.99 -10.38
C GLY A 125 -6.97 -9.63 -9.11
N ASP A 126 -6.26 -9.59 -7.98
CA ASP A 126 -6.80 -10.06 -6.70
C ASP A 126 -7.82 -9.07 -6.13
N TRP A 127 -8.88 -9.62 -5.58
CA TRP A 127 -9.85 -8.87 -4.78
C TRP A 127 -9.39 -8.83 -3.33
N VAL A 128 -9.12 -7.63 -2.86
CA VAL A 128 -8.55 -7.38 -1.55
C VAL A 128 -9.29 -6.28 -0.81
N GLU A 129 -9.24 -6.35 0.50
CA GLU A 129 -9.67 -5.26 1.38
C GLU A 129 -8.47 -4.81 2.20
N ILE A 130 -8.11 -3.54 2.10
CA ILE A 130 -7.01 -2.91 2.81
C ILE A 130 -7.56 -1.69 3.55
N ASP A 131 -7.41 -1.65 4.86
CA ASP A 131 -7.88 -0.53 5.72
C ASP A 131 -9.37 -0.22 5.53
N GLY A 132 -10.21 -1.26 5.39
CA GLY A 132 -11.63 -1.11 5.16
C GLY A 132 -12.01 -0.66 3.74
N VAL A 133 -11.05 -0.58 2.82
CA VAL A 133 -11.30 -0.27 1.41
C VAL A 133 -11.18 -1.56 0.60
N GLY A 134 -12.31 -2.01 0.07
CA GLY A 134 -12.36 -3.16 -0.83
C GLY A 134 -12.15 -2.77 -2.29
N GLY A 135 -11.51 -3.64 -3.05
CA GLY A 135 -11.32 -3.45 -4.48
C GLY A 135 -10.41 -4.46 -5.14
N GLU A 136 -10.28 -4.32 -6.44
CA GLU A 136 -9.38 -5.14 -7.27
C GLU A 136 -7.98 -4.50 -7.30
N ALA A 137 -6.94 -5.28 -7.05
CA ALA A 137 -5.55 -4.83 -7.16
C ALA A 137 -5.17 -4.68 -8.64
N VAL A 138 -4.98 -3.43 -9.09
CA VAL A 138 -4.65 -3.15 -10.49
C VAL A 138 -3.16 -2.95 -10.74
N GLU A 139 -2.42 -2.55 -9.70
CA GLU A 139 -0.98 -2.34 -9.81
C GLU A 139 -0.30 -2.52 -8.45
N ILE A 140 0.83 -3.21 -8.43
CA ILE A 140 1.67 -3.40 -7.24
C ILE A 140 3.05 -2.85 -7.54
N GLY A 141 3.27 -1.58 -7.21
CA GLY A 141 4.55 -0.91 -7.35
C GLY A 141 5.46 -1.14 -6.13
N LEU A 142 6.71 -0.67 -6.23
CA LEU A 142 7.73 -0.87 -5.18
C LEU A 142 7.34 -0.28 -3.81
N PHE A 143 6.66 0.86 -3.80
CA PHE A 143 6.28 1.56 -2.57
C PHE A 143 4.77 1.60 -2.34
N ARG A 144 3.97 1.45 -3.39
CA ARG A 144 2.51 1.62 -3.35
C ARG A 144 1.81 0.54 -4.15
N THR A 145 0.69 0.09 -3.62
CA THR A 145 -0.30 -0.73 -4.32
C THR A 145 -1.52 0.12 -4.68
N TRP A 146 -2.05 -0.07 -5.87
CA TRP A 146 -3.24 0.61 -6.36
C TRP A 146 -4.40 -0.36 -6.45
N LEU A 147 -5.54 0.05 -5.88
CA LEU A 147 -6.80 -0.68 -5.98
C LEU A 147 -7.79 0.10 -6.83
N LEU A 148 -8.59 -0.61 -7.60
CA LEU A 148 -9.83 -0.11 -8.18
C LEU A 148 -10.94 -0.35 -7.14
N GLU A 149 -11.42 0.72 -6.53
CA GLU A 149 -12.35 0.67 -5.41
C GLU A 149 -13.71 0.11 -5.80
N THR A 150 -14.27 -0.73 -4.92
CA THR A 150 -15.61 -1.28 -5.02
C THR A 150 -16.31 -1.18 -3.68
N GLY A 151 -17.55 -0.72 -3.67
CA GLY A 151 -18.44 -0.86 -2.53
C GLY A 151 -18.41 0.19 -1.44
N ASN A 152 -17.43 1.08 -1.38
CA ASN A 152 -17.33 2.01 -0.24
C ASN A 152 -18.30 3.21 -0.30
N TRP A 153 -18.91 3.49 -1.45
CA TRP A 153 -19.80 4.63 -1.65
C TRP A 153 -21.23 4.24 -2.02
N THR A 154 -21.45 2.97 -2.35
CA THR A 154 -22.76 2.45 -2.70
C THR A 154 -23.11 1.33 -1.73
N ALA A 155 -24.35 1.34 -1.22
CA ALA A 155 -24.83 0.31 -0.30
C ALA A 155 -24.74 -1.11 -0.90
N ASP A 156 -24.74 -1.19 -2.24
CA ASP A 156 -24.81 -2.45 -2.98
C ASP A 156 -23.45 -2.94 -3.51
N GLY A 157 -22.34 -2.24 -3.19
CA GLY A 157 -21.00 -2.70 -3.58
C GLY A 157 -20.62 -2.49 -5.05
N HIS A 158 -21.26 -1.54 -5.74
CA HIS A 158 -20.89 -1.19 -7.12
C HIS A 158 -19.49 -0.63 -7.25
N PRO A 159 -18.76 -0.94 -8.34
CA PRO A 159 -17.48 -0.30 -8.63
C PRO A 159 -17.67 1.22 -8.75
N THR A 160 -16.86 1.97 -8.01
CA THR A 160 -16.91 3.45 -8.06
C THR A 160 -16.07 4.04 -9.19
N GLY A 161 -15.19 3.24 -9.80
CA GLY A 161 -14.20 3.68 -10.77
C GLY A 161 -13.04 4.48 -10.17
N ARG A 162 -13.01 4.66 -8.84
CA ARG A 162 -11.95 5.36 -8.13
C ARG A 162 -10.74 4.47 -7.95
N ARG A 163 -9.56 5.05 -8.12
CA ARG A 163 -8.30 4.40 -7.78
C ARG A 163 -7.83 4.86 -6.40
N VAL A 164 -7.59 3.92 -5.52
CA VAL A 164 -7.06 4.16 -4.18
C VAL A 164 -5.64 3.63 -4.10
N SER A 165 -4.72 4.40 -3.54
CA SER A 165 -3.34 3.98 -3.41
C SER A 165 -2.95 3.84 -1.94
N PHE A 166 -2.35 2.70 -1.60
CA PHE A 166 -1.84 2.39 -0.27
C PHE A 166 -0.33 2.27 -0.30
N LEU A 167 0.34 2.73 0.76
CA LEU A 167 1.75 2.42 0.98
C LEU A 167 1.89 0.94 1.33
N ASN A 168 2.81 0.23 0.67
CA ASN A 168 3.02 -1.21 0.90
C ASN A 168 3.41 -1.55 2.35
N GLY A 169 3.89 -0.59 3.12
CA GLY A 169 4.14 -0.72 4.56
C GLY A 169 2.93 -1.21 5.35
N TYR A 170 1.71 -1.04 4.81
CA TYR A 170 0.49 -1.58 5.38
C TYR A 170 0.51 -3.11 5.49
N ALA A 171 1.17 -3.80 4.59
CA ALA A 171 1.33 -5.25 4.63
C ALA A 171 2.10 -5.76 5.88
N ILE A 172 2.87 -4.88 6.51
CA ILE A 172 3.66 -5.18 7.73
C ILE A 172 2.91 -4.71 8.98
N ARG A 173 2.32 -3.50 8.94
CA ARG A 173 1.73 -2.86 10.13
C ARG A 173 0.23 -3.10 10.27
N GLY A 174 -0.45 -3.31 9.16
CA GLY A 174 -1.91 -3.43 9.12
C GLY A 174 -2.40 -4.85 8.91
N LYS A 175 -3.70 -4.94 8.63
CA LYS A 175 -4.37 -6.16 8.22
C LYS A 175 -4.91 -5.96 6.81
N TYR A 176 -4.76 -6.96 5.98
CA TYR A 176 -5.44 -6.99 4.69
C TYR A 176 -6.12 -8.35 4.52
N PHE A 177 -7.24 -8.33 3.83
CA PHE A 177 -7.96 -9.54 3.48
C PHE A 177 -7.79 -9.77 1.97
N ASN A 178 -7.39 -10.98 1.60
CA ASN A 178 -7.29 -11.38 0.20
C ASN A 178 -8.34 -12.45 -0.09
N CYS A 179 -9.38 -12.10 -0.84
CA CYS A 179 -10.46 -12.98 -1.22
C CYS A 179 -10.04 -13.96 -2.33
N SER A 180 -8.89 -13.71 -2.98
CA SER A 180 -8.45 -14.48 -4.15
C SER A 180 -7.64 -15.72 -3.83
N THR A 181 -7.27 -15.93 -2.57
CA THR A 181 -6.33 -17.00 -2.14
C THR A 181 -6.84 -18.42 -2.40
N ALA A 182 -8.13 -18.59 -2.64
CA ALA A 182 -8.77 -19.89 -2.91
C ALA A 182 -9.73 -19.81 -4.11
N GLY A 183 -9.33 -19.18 -5.21
CA GLY A 183 -10.13 -19.10 -6.43
C GLY A 183 -11.12 -17.95 -6.46
N GLN A 184 -10.89 -16.92 -5.64
CA GLN A 184 -11.76 -15.72 -5.50
C GLN A 184 -13.17 -16.03 -4.95
N TRP A 185 -13.33 -17.17 -4.31
CA TRP A 185 -14.59 -17.57 -3.70
C TRP A 185 -14.80 -16.88 -2.36
N MET A 186 -15.97 -16.31 -2.18
CA MET A 186 -16.36 -15.65 -0.94
C MET A 186 -17.82 -15.95 -0.59
N TRP A 187 -18.13 -15.89 0.69
CA TRP A 187 -19.50 -15.88 1.16
C TRP A 187 -20.12 -14.53 0.93
N ASP A 188 -21.35 -14.52 0.40
CA ASP A 188 -22.20 -13.36 0.29
C ASP A 188 -23.59 -13.65 0.85
N GLU A 189 -24.37 -12.62 1.14
CA GLU A 189 -25.70 -12.76 1.67
C GLU A 189 -26.67 -11.78 1.02
N ILE A 190 -27.89 -12.24 0.79
CA ILE A 190 -29.02 -11.38 0.47
C ILE A 190 -30.02 -11.41 1.61
N LYS A 191 -30.56 -10.24 1.95
CA LYS A 191 -31.56 -10.08 2.97
C LYS A 191 -32.88 -9.71 2.33
N VAL A 192 -33.95 -10.47 2.65
CA VAL A 192 -35.28 -10.29 2.11
C VAL A 192 -36.28 -10.22 3.27
N SER A 193 -37.07 -9.16 3.34
CA SER A 193 -38.11 -8.98 4.34
C SER A 193 -39.46 -9.46 3.82
N ILE A 194 -40.07 -10.43 4.49
CA ILE A 194 -41.40 -10.96 4.17
C ILE A 194 -42.43 -10.36 5.15
N PRO A 195 -43.46 -9.63 4.65
CA PRO A 195 -44.52 -9.13 5.49
C PRO A 195 -45.36 -10.30 6.10
N SER A 196 -45.92 -10.08 7.30
CA SER A 196 -46.75 -11.08 7.99
C SER A 196 -48.00 -11.53 7.24
N ALA A 197 -48.46 -10.70 6.28
CA ALA A 197 -49.61 -11.06 5.43
C ALA A 197 -49.36 -12.24 4.46
N VAL A 198 -48.10 -12.65 4.28
CA VAL A 198 -47.72 -13.75 3.37
C VAL A 198 -47.36 -14.98 4.21
N LYS A 199 -47.84 -16.17 3.78
CA LYS A 199 -47.42 -17.43 4.38
C LYS A 199 -45.91 -17.64 4.18
N ALA A 200 -45.13 -17.37 5.21
CA ALA A 200 -43.70 -17.30 5.11
C ALA A 200 -43.04 -18.65 4.78
N TYR A 201 -43.44 -19.75 5.44
CA TYR A 201 -42.76 -21.04 5.32
C TYR A 201 -42.73 -21.62 3.88
N PRO A 202 -43.85 -21.68 3.14
CA PRO A 202 -43.81 -22.22 1.76
C PRO A 202 -43.00 -21.34 0.81
N LEU A 203 -42.90 -20.02 1.11
CA LEU A 203 -42.10 -19.10 0.32
C LEU A 203 -40.61 -19.26 0.62
N ILE A 204 -40.24 -19.47 1.90
CA ILE A 204 -38.88 -19.74 2.33
C ILE A 204 -38.29 -20.96 1.64
N ASP A 205 -39.05 -22.05 1.57
CA ASP A 205 -38.60 -23.28 0.91
C ASP A 205 -38.38 -23.03 -0.59
N LYS A 206 -39.27 -22.32 -1.26
CA LYS A 206 -39.11 -21.96 -2.67
C LYS A 206 -37.88 -21.04 -2.92
N ILE A 207 -37.64 -20.08 -2.05
CA ILE A 207 -36.46 -19.21 -2.12
C ILE A 207 -35.19 -20.04 -1.91
N ARG A 208 -35.19 -20.92 -0.91
CA ARG A 208 -34.06 -21.83 -0.66
C ARG A 208 -33.73 -22.67 -1.90
N ASP A 209 -34.73 -23.37 -2.46
CA ASP A 209 -34.55 -24.24 -3.63
C ASP A 209 -34.06 -23.44 -4.85
N ALA A 210 -34.60 -22.22 -5.07
CA ALA A 210 -34.19 -21.38 -6.17
C ALA A 210 -32.73 -20.90 -6.02
N VAL A 211 -32.31 -20.50 -4.79
CA VAL A 211 -30.93 -20.08 -4.54
C VAL A 211 -29.98 -21.27 -4.67
N ILE A 212 -30.30 -22.43 -4.09
CA ILE A 212 -29.46 -23.62 -4.24
C ILE A 212 -29.27 -23.95 -5.73
N LYS A 213 -30.34 -24.01 -6.50
CA LYS A 213 -30.28 -24.28 -7.94
C LYS A 213 -29.44 -23.23 -8.71
N ALA A 214 -29.54 -21.96 -8.33
CA ALA A 214 -28.82 -20.87 -9.00
C ALA A 214 -27.33 -20.83 -8.66
N THR A 215 -26.91 -21.37 -7.49
CA THR A 215 -25.56 -21.29 -6.97
C THR A 215 -24.87 -22.65 -6.80
N GLU A 216 -25.49 -23.75 -7.18
CA GLU A 216 -24.98 -25.12 -7.03
C GLU A 216 -23.63 -25.32 -7.69
N SER A 217 -23.49 -24.90 -8.94
CA SER A 217 -22.23 -24.97 -9.69
C SER A 217 -21.10 -24.18 -9.03
N ASP A 218 -21.40 -22.98 -8.52
CA ASP A 218 -20.43 -22.15 -7.83
C ASP A 218 -20.04 -22.78 -6.48
N ALA A 219 -21.00 -23.35 -5.75
CA ALA A 219 -20.76 -24.04 -4.49
C ALA A 219 -19.83 -25.24 -4.66
N GLU A 220 -20.08 -26.09 -5.68
CA GLU A 220 -19.24 -27.25 -5.99
C GLU A 220 -17.80 -26.84 -6.33
N MET A 221 -17.64 -25.85 -7.23
CA MET A 221 -16.32 -25.33 -7.61
C MET A 221 -15.58 -24.71 -6.43
N ALA A 222 -16.29 -24.01 -5.55
CA ALA A 222 -15.73 -23.42 -4.34
C ALA A 222 -15.26 -24.51 -3.35
N GLU A 223 -16.07 -25.54 -3.13
CA GLU A 223 -15.68 -26.66 -2.26
C GLU A 223 -14.42 -27.36 -2.77
N GLU A 224 -14.33 -27.61 -4.07
CA GLU A 224 -13.12 -28.21 -4.65
C GLU A 224 -11.89 -27.31 -4.49
N ALA A 225 -12.04 -26.01 -4.70
CA ALA A 225 -10.95 -25.04 -4.53
C ALA A 225 -10.50 -24.98 -3.06
N TRP A 226 -11.45 -24.96 -2.12
CA TRP A 226 -11.14 -24.92 -0.68
C TRP A 226 -10.60 -26.25 -0.17
N LYS A 227 -11.08 -27.40 -0.64
CA LYS A 227 -10.53 -28.74 -0.33
C LYS A 227 -9.05 -28.81 -0.67
N ARG A 228 -8.64 -28.29 -1.82
CA ARG A 228 -7.21 -28.25 -2.20
C ARG A 228 -6.38 -27.44 -1.22
N VAL A 229 -6.82 -26.24 -0.88
CA VAL A 229 -6.10 -25.34 0.04
C VAL A 229 -6.12 -25.86 1.49
N THR A 230 -7.25 -26.40 1.95
CA THR A 230 -7.39 -26.92 3.33
C THR A 230 -6.62 -28.22 3.52
N HIS A 231 -6.59 -29.10 2.52
CA HIS A 231 -5.80 -30.33 2.57
C HIS A 231 -4.30 -30.04 2.69
N GLU A 232 -3.79 -29.07 1.91
CA GLU A 232 -2.39 -28.67 1.99
C GLU A 232 -2.01 -28.07 3.36
N LYS A 233 -2.95 -27.42 4.05
CA LYS A 233 -2.73 -26.73 5.32
C LYS A 233 -3.22 -27.51 6.55
N GLY A 234 -3.80 -28.68 6.39
CA GLY A 234 -4.38 -29.45 7.50
C GLY A 234 -5.54 -28.76 8.21
N LEU A 235 -6.29 -27.91 7.52
CA LEU A 235 -7.43 -27.18 8.05
C LEU A 235 -8.72 -28.01 7.93
N PRO A 236 -9.73 -27.78 8.81
CA PRO A 236 -11.02 -28.46 8.69
C PRO A 236 -11.70 -28.10 7.37
N GLN A 237 -12.43 -29.08 6.80
CA GLN A 237 -13.26 -28.84 5.63
C GLN A 237 -14.51 -28.05 6.03
N PHE A 238 -14.92 -27.14 5.16
CA PHE A 238 -16.20 -26.45 5.30
C PHE A 238 -17.01 -26.59 4.01
N SER A 239 -18.32 -26.69 4.18
CA SER A 239 -19.26 -26.81 3.08
C SER A 239 -19.55 -25.44 2.47
N ALA A 240 -19.65 -25.38 1.15
CA ALA A 240 -20.11 -24.21 0.42
C ALA A 240 -21.64 -24.21 0.20
N THR A 241 -22.36 -25.15 0.79
CA THR A 241 -23.80 -25.27 0.64
C THR A 241 -24.53 -24.03 1.12
N PRO A 242 -25.42 -23.43 0.31
CA PRO A 242 -26.22 -22.28 0.72
C PRO A 242 -27.04 -22.55 1.98
N SER A 243 -27.16 -21.56 2.85
CA SER A 243 -27.98 -21.62 4.08
C SER A 243 -29.03 -20.53 4.08
N VAL A 244 -30.17 -20.82 4.74
CA VAL A 244 -31.23 -19.82 4.92
C VAL A 244 -31.51 -19.68 6.40
N ASP A 245 -31.24 -18.47 6.90
CA ASP A 245 -31.49 -18.06 8.27
C ASP A 245 -32.77 -17.22 8.32
N ILE A 246 -33.59 -17.47 9.33
CA ILE A 246 -34.86 -16.77 9.55
C ILE A 246 -34.74 -15.95 10.83
N ARG A 247 -35.03 -14.66 10.73
CA ARG A 247 -35.00 -13.74 11.88
C ARG A 247 -36.33 -12.99 12.00
N PRO A 248 -36.94 -12.92 13.19
CA PRO A 248 -38.10 -12.07 13.40
C PRO A 248 -37.74 -10.60 13.15
N ALA A 249 -38.56 -9.87 12.41
CA ALA A 249 -38.35 -8.46 12.12
C ALA A 249 -39.69 -7.70 12.14
N GLY A 250 -39.90 -6.89 13.16
CA GLY A 250 -41.12 -6.08 13.30
C GLY A 250 -42.39 -6.89 13.10
N GLU A 251 -43.23 -6.52 12.11
CA GLU A 251 -44.48 -7.22 11.78
C GLU A 251 -44.29 -8.38 10.77
N GLY A 252 -43.04 -8.80 10.50
CA GLY A 252 -42.74 -9.81 9.49
C GLY A 252 -41.55 -10.67 9.87
N VAL A 253 -40.95 -11.27 8.85
CA VAL A 253 -39.78 -12.14 8.96
C VAL A 253 -38.72 -11.71 7.97
N ASP A 254 -37.50 -11.51 8.44
CA ASP A 254 -36.34 -11.37 7.59
C ASP A 254 -35.75 -12.73 7.28
N ILE A 255 -35.54 -12.96 6.00
CA ILE A 255 -34.82 -14.14 5.50
C ILE A 255 -33.43 -13.66 5.06
N VAL A 256 -32.41 -14.27 5.62
CA VAL A 256 -31.03 -14.06 5.19
C VAL A 256 -30.57 -15.31 4.46
N VAL A 257 -30.35 -15.19 3.17
CA VAL A 257 -29.86 -16.29 2.33
C VAL A 257 -28.38 -16.09 2.10
N ARG A 258 -27.60 -17.03 2.58
CA ARG A 258 -26.14 -17.02 2.47
C ARG A 258 -25.71 -18.02 1.41
N TYR A 259 -24.86 -17.58 0.49
CA TYR A 259 -24.38 -18.38 -0.64
C TYR A 259 -22.91 -18.05 -0.94
N VAL A 260 -22.29 -18.89 -1.78
CA VAL A 260 -20.92 -18.67 -2.24
C VAL A 260 -20.94 -18.10 -3.65
N THR A 261 -20.10 -17.09 -3.89
CA THR A 261 -19.91 -16.49 -5.22
C THR A 261 -18.46 -16.06 -5.41
N ARG A 262 -18.07 -15.76 -6.64
CA ARG A 262 -16.77 -15.13 -6.90
C ARG A 262 -16.82 -13.65 -6.65
N ALA A 263 -15.73 -13.08 -6.11
CA ALA A 263 -15.63 -11.66 -5.82
C ALA A 263 -15.96 -10.77 -7.03
N ALA A 264 -15.45 -11.14 -8.21
CA ALA A 264 -15.64 -10.37 -9.44
C ALA A 264 -17.09 -10.30 -9.93
N VAL A 265 -17.91 -11.34 -9.69
CA VAL A 265 -19.31 -11.43 -10.17
C VAL A 265 -20.33 -11.34 -9.03
N ARG A 266 -19.88 -10.98 -7.82
CA ARG A 266 -20.71 -10.87 -6.62
C ARG A 266 -21.98 -10.07 -6.86
N LEU A 267 -21.84 -8.88 -7.42
CA LEU A 267 -22.95 -7.97 -7.67
C LEU A 267 -23.95 -8.53 -8.68
N GLU A 268 -23.46 -9.11 -9.77
CA GLU A 268 -24.31 -9.71 -10.80
C GLU A 268 -25.11 -10.89 -10.23
N THR A 269 -24.44 -11.75 -9.45
CA THR A 269 -25.08 -12.88 -8.78
C THR A 269 -26.14 -12.41 -7.78
N SER A 270 -25.81 -11.41 -6.95
CA SER A 270 -26.75 -10.82 -5.99
C SER A 270 -28.00 -10.25 -6.67
N ASN A 271 -27.84 -9.46 -7.74
CA ASN A 271 -28.95 -8.89 -8.48
C ASN A 271 -29.84 -9.97 -9.11
N ARG A 272 -29.27 -10.99 -9.74
CA ARG A 272 -30.01 -12.12 -10.31
C ARG A 272 -30.81 -12.88 -9.25
N LEU A 273 -30.24 -13.08 -8.06
CA LEU A 273 -30.95 -13.70 -6.95
C LEU A 273 -32.07 -12.83 -6.41
N PHE A 274 -31.86 -11.51 -6.30
CA PHE A 274 -32.94 -10.58 -5.91
C PHE A 274 -34.09 -10.58 -6.91
N GLU A 275 -33.84 -10.58 -8.22
CA GLU A 275 -34.88 -10.69 -9.26
C GLU A 275 -35.69 -11.97 -9.06
N THR A 276 -35.01 -13.12 -8.90
CA THR A 276 -35.68 -14.41 -8.66
C THR A 276 -36.55 -14.37 -7.39
N VAL A 277 -36.05 -13.79 -6.32
CA VAL A 277 -36.80 -13.68 -5.05
C VAL A 277 -38.02 -12.77 -5.21
N VAL A 278 -37.89 -11.64 -5.91
CA VAL A 278 -39.01 -10.72 -6.16
C VAL A 278 -40.10 -11.41 -6.97
N GLU A 279 -39.75 -12.17 -8.00
CA GLU A 279 -40.72 -12.97 -8.80
C GLU A 279 -41.47 -13.98 -7.92
N LEU A 280 -40.76 -14.70 -7.06
CA LEU A 280 -41.37 -15.65 -6.12
C LEU A 280 -42.30 -14.96 -5.12
N MET A 281 -41.94 -13.76 -4.64
CA MET A 281 -42.78 -12.99 -3.74
C MET A 281 -44.06 -12.47 -4.41
N GLN A 282 -44.00 -12.03 -5.67
CA GLN A 282 -45.18 -11.62 -6.44
C GLN A 282 -46.16 -12.77 -6.65
N GLY A 283 -45.66 -13.92 -7.09
CA GLY A 283 -46.49 -15.10 -7.24
C GLY A 283 -47.16 -15.58 -5.94
N ALA A 284 -46.44 -15.45 -4.79
CA ALA A 284 -47.00 -15.77 -3.48
C ALA A 284 -48.12 -14.82 -3.03
N ARG A 285 -48.03 -13.53 -3.38
CA ARG A 285 -49.09 -12.53 -3.08
C ARG A 285 -50.35 -12.76 -3.89
N GLU A 286 -50.26 -13.12 -5.15
CA GLU A 286 -51.41 -13.43 -6.03
C GLU A 286 -52.17 -14.65 -5.52
N ILE A 287 -51.51 -15.67 -5.02
CA ILE A 287 -52.13 -16.87 -4.45
C ILE A 287 -52.81 -16.54 -3.10
N SER A 288 -52.27 -15.60 -2.30
CA SER A 288 -52.86 -15.21 -1.01
C SER A 288 -54.05 -14.26 -1.14
N SER A 289 -54.24 -13.63 -2.28
CA SER A 289 -55.33 -12.72 -2.57
C SER A 289 -56.59 -13.38 -3.20
N ARG A 290 -56.43 -14.65 -3.58
CA ARG A 290 -57.53 -15.53 -4.03
C ARG A 290 -58.00 -16.43 -2.88
#